data_14dfa592228cede482e5791692ee5374
#
_entry.id   14dfa592228cede482e5791692ee5374
#
_cell.length_a   1.000
_cell.length_b   1.000
_cell.length_c   1.000
_cell.angle_alpha   90.00
_cell.angle_beta   90.00
_cell.angle_gamma   90.00
#
_symmetry.space_group_name_H-M   'P 1'
#
loop_
_entity.id
_entity.type
_entity.pdbx_description
1 polymer ?
#
loop_
_entity_poly.entity_id
_entity_poly.type
_entity_poly.pdbx_seq_one_letter_code
_entity_poly.pdbx_strand_id
1 'polypeptide(L)'
;IMNSNHEVVRTIENKVALPTKVGFKGFFKQLVTAKKGVDVPDEIIWNGAMDNGEIAPDGLYYYYITATDDNGNTGKTKEYEVVIDTVSPEVDLIQPTDKIFGEGAKSQFRIKQSGSKEDLWTGTFRSANGEVVKTYTWKDSEPATFNWGGTNDEGNQLPDGVYSYEITATDRAGNISNEAVISNIIYSAYKPATNIIVEGTRYFSPKTESSLTNVSLEVTIPVPQESTGNKLVEWNVNFVDSKNNVVKSYNQEKNGENPLSSIVFDG
;
A
#
# COMPACT_ATOMS: atom_id res chain seq x y z
N ILE A 1 31.07 0.23 24.21
CA ILE A 1 29.82 0.83 23.73
C ILE A 1 29.27 1.70 24.84
N MET A 2 28.79 2.87 24.52
CA MET A 2 28.31 3.88 25.47
C MET A 2 26.92 4.36 25.06
N ASN A 3 26.11 4.77 26.04
CA ASN A 3 24.83 5.44 25.78
C ASN A 3 25.04 6.93 25.37
N SER A 4 23.96 7.64 25.14
CA SER A 4 23.97 9.07 24.77
C SER A 4 24.58 9.99 25.83
N ASN A 5 24.69 9.52 27.07
CA ASN A 5 25.38 10.25 28.17
C ASN A 5 26.89 9.90 28.29
N HIS A 6 27.40 9.12 27.33
CA HIS A 6 28.79 8.57 27.35
C HIS A 6 29.07 7.63 28.52
N GLU A 7 28.02 7.00 29.11
CA GLU A 7 28.19 5.95 30.09
C GLU A 7 28.41 4.61 29.40
N VAL A 8 29.40 3.83 29.84
CA VAL A 8 29.69 2.53 29.23
C VAL A 8 28.60 1.55 29.59
N VAL A 9 27.94 1.00 28.58
CA VAL A 9 26.85 0.01 28.70
C VAL A 9 27.28 -1.40 28.30
N ARG A 10 28.31 -1.51 27.45
CA ARG A 10 28.87 -2.79 27.02
C ARG A 10 30.36 -2.69 26.76
N THR A 11 31.12 -3.65 27.33
CA THR A 11 32.51 -3.86 27.01
C THR A 11 32.73 -5.24 26.39
N ILE A 12 33.33 -5.28 25.22
CA ILE A 12 33.70 -6.53 24.53
C ILE A 12 35.23 -6.60 24.60
N GLU A 13 35.74 -7.56 25.35
CA GLU A 13 37.16 -7.68 25.60
C GLU A 13 37.77 -8.91 24.92
N ASN A 14 38.91 -8.69 24.29
CA ASN A 14 39.75 -9.77 23.80
C ASN A 14 41.15 -9.61 24.42
N LYS A 15 41.40 -10.32 25.51
CA LYS A 15 42.63 -10.20 26.30
C LYS A 15 43.37 -11.54 26.37
N VAL A 16 44.66 -11.52 26.13
CA VAL A 16 45.54 -12.63 26.55
C VAL A 16 46.08 -12.33 27.96
N ALA A 17 45.95 -13.31 28.86
CA ALA A 17 46.57 -13.17 30.19
C ALA A 17 48.07 -12.98 30.05
N LEU A 18 48.60 -11.85 30.54
CA LEU A 18 50.05 -11.65 30.64
C LEU A 18 50.62 -12.65 31.60
N PRO A 19 51.73 -13.32 31.26
CA PRO A 19 52.32 -14.30 32.16
C PRO A 19 52.81 -13.61 33.45
N THR A 20 52.24 -14.01 34.58
CA THR A 20 52.63 -13.55 35.90
C THR A 20 54.06 -13.99 36.20
N LYS A 21 54.90 -13.03 36.57
CA LYS A 21 56.28 -13.15 37.08
C LYS A 21 57.01 -14.44 36.73
N VAL A 22 57.81 -14.38 35.70
CA VAL A 22 58.70 -15.49 35.29
C VAL A 22 59.97 -15.47 36.11
N GLY A 23 60.33 -16.58 36.73
CA GLY A 23 61.66 -16.70 37.40
C GLY A 23 62.80 -16.55 36.38
N PHE A 24 64.05 -16.36 36.90
CA PHE A 24 65.26 -16.02 36.14
C PHE A 24 65.50 -16.90 34.88
N LYS A 25 65.16 -18.21 34.95
CA LYS A 25 65.23 -19.11 33.79
C LYS A 25 64.13 -18.90 32.75
N GLY A 26 62.98 -18.39 33.14
CA GLY A 26 61.88 -18.02 32.23
C GLY A 26 62.14 -16.72 31.49
N PHE A 27 62.89 -15.77 32.11
CA PHE A 27 63.29 -14.51 31.51
C PHE A 27 64.13 -14.70 30.24
N PHE A 28 65.13 -15.60 30.25
CA PHE A 28 65.93 -15.90 29.06
C PHE A 28 65.13 -16.60 27.95
N LYS A 29 64.11 -17.43 28.30
CA LYS A 29 63.25 -18.06 27.34
C LYS A 29 62.31 -17.02 26.70
N GLN A 30 61.82 -16.04 27.43
CA GLN A 30 61.01 -14.95 26.93
C GLN A 30 61.78 -14.00 25.96
N LEU A 31 63.08 -13.79 26.20
CA LEU A 31 63.94 -12.96 25.31
C LEU A 31 64.15 -13.54 23.91
N VAL A 32 64.02 -14.85 23.72
CA VAL A 32 64.22 -15.54 22.44
C VAL A 32 62.94 -16.13 21.82
N THR A 33 61.81 -16.02 22.52
CA THR A 33 60.53 -16.52 22.00
C THR A 33 59.71 -15.36 21.44
N ALA A 34 59.31 -15.43 20.17
CA ALA A 34 58.42 -14.44 19.61
C ALA A 34 57.11 -14.39 20.44
N LYS A 35 56.79 -13.21 20.99
CA LYS A 35 55.53 -13.01 21.71
C LYS A 35 54.38 -13.16 20.73
N LYS A 36 53.48 -14.09 21.04
CA LYS A 36 52.24 -14.23 20.28
C LYS A 36 51.25 -13.15 20.79
N GLY A 37 50.85 -12.23 19.92
CA GLY A 37 49.81 -11.25 20.21
C GLY A 37 48.42 -11.89 20.29
N VAL A 38 47.42 -11.09 20.61
CA VAL A 38 46.01 -11.45 20.52
C VAL A 38 45.58 -11.46 19.06
N ASP A 39 44.94 -12.50 18.62
CA ASP A 39 44.31 -12.52 17.31
C ASP A 39 43.15 -11.51 17.32
N VAL A 40 43.23 -10.47 16.49
CA VAL A 40 42.16 -9.47 16.37
C VAL A 40 41.04 -10.08 15.48
N PRO A 41 39.81 -10.19 15.96
CA PRO A 41 38.72 -10.67 15.12
C PRO A 41 38.44 -9.70 13.96
N ASP A 42 38.16 -10.24 12.80
CA ASP A 42 37.81 -9.45 11.61
C ASP A 42 36.45 -8.73 11.78
N GLU A 43 35.59 -9.27 12.63
CA GLU A 43 34.25 -8.76 12.89
C GLU A 43 33.91 -8.82 14.38
N ILE A 44 33.24 -7.77 14.88
CA ILE A 44 32.69 -7.72 16.24
C ILE A 44 31.22 -7.37 16.11
N ILE A 45 30.35 -8.28 16.53
CA ILE A 45 28.90 -8.10 16.49
C ILE A 45 28.40 -7.67 17.86
N TRP A 46 27.64 -6.59 17.90
CA TRP A 46 26.84 -6.20 19.07
C TRP A 46 25.36 -6.35 18.74
N ASN A 47 24.64 -7.12 19.51
CA ASN A 47 23.22 -7.44 19.36
C ASN A 47 22.31 -6.62 20.29
N GLY A 48 22.79 -5.48 20.81
CA GLY A 48 22.07 -4.64 21.76
C GLY A 48 22.17 -5.08 23.22
N ALA A 49 22.81 -6.20 23.55
CA ALA A 49 22.93 -6.66 24.94
C ALA A 49 23.95 -5.80 25.71
N MET A 50 23.54 -5.33 26.91
CA MET A 50 24.38 -4.61 27.87
C MET A 50 25.16 -5.59 28.77
N ASP A 51 26.10 -5.07 29.56
CA ASP A 51 26.91 -5.89 30.50
C ASP A 51 26.08 -6.51 31.63
N ASN A 52 24.93 -5.92 31.98
CA ASN A 52 23.98 -6.45 32.97
C ASN A 52 23.08 -7.57 32.39
N GLY A 53 23.19 -7.89 31.10
CA GLY A 53 22.40 -8.91 30.40
C GLY A 53 21.04 -8.43 29.86
N GLU A 54 20.68 -7.17 30.07
CA GLU A 54 19.49 -6.57 29.50
C GLU A 54 19.74 -6.08 28.08
N ILE A 55 18.69 -5.93 27.29
CA ILE A 55 18.77 -5.27 25.98
C ILE A 55 18.75 -3.76 26.20
N ALA A 56 19.64 -3.06 25.53
CA ALA A 56 19.71 -1.62 25.54
C ALA A 56 18.44 -1.02 24.93
N PRO A 57 17.84 0.01 25.55
CA PRO A 57 16.66 0.67 25.01
C PRO A 57 16.97 1.41 23.70
N ASP A 58 15.93 1.73 22.94
CA ASP A 58 16.02 2.52 21.73
C ASP A 58 16.72 3.85 21.99
N GLY A 59 17.59 4.24 21.05
CA GLY A 59 18.33 5.48 21.16
C GLY A 59 19.68 5.47 20.48
N LEU A 60 20.40 6.59 20.65
CA LEU A 60 21.74 6.79 20.11
C LEU A 60 22.79 6.22 21.06
N TYR A 61 23.70 5.43 20.50
CA TYR A 61 24.86 4.86 21.17
C TYR A 61 26.13 5.23 20.44
N TYR A 62 27.25 5.16 21.16
CA TYR A 62 28.58 5.40 20.63
C TYR A 62 29.44 4.19 20.87
N TYR A 63 30.35 3.90 19.94
CA TYR A 63 31.38 2.89 20.15
C TYR A 63 32.74 3.37 19.69
N TYR A 64 33.76 2.86 20.36
CA TYR A 64 35.15 3.03 20.00
C TYR A 64 35.93 1.75 20.32
N ILE A 65 37.11 1.62 19.71
CA ILE A 65 38.03 0.51 19.96
C ILE A 65 39.28 1.06 20.60
N THR A 66 39.77 0.38 21.62
CA THR A 66 41.09 0.61 22.22
C THR A 66 41.95 -0.62 22.03
N ALA A 67 43.23 -0.40 21.80
CA ALA A 67 44.22 -1.45 21.79
C ALA A 67 45.39 -1.02 22.68
N THR A 68 45.87 -1.93 23.52
CA THR A 68 47.01 -1.68 24.39
C THR A 68 48.08 -2.72 24.11
N ASP A 69 49.29 -2.28 23.87
CA ASP A 69 50.47 -3.16 23.68
C ASP A 69 51.02 -3.69 25.02
N ASP A 70 51.97 -4.56 24.96
CA ASP A 70 52.63 -5.17 26.13
C ASP A 70 53.52 -4.21 26.92
N ASN A 71 53.79 -3.00 26.43
CA ASN A 71 54.47 -1.91 27.11
C ASN A 71 53.53 -0.93 27.79
N GLY A 72 52.19 -1.10 27.59
CA GLY A 72 51.15 -0.26 28.14
C GLY A 72 50.80 0.95 27.27
N ASN A 73 51.30 1.03 26.04
CA ASN A 73 50.86 2.08 25.11
C ASN A 73 49.46 1.77 24.59
N THR A 74 48.56 2.74 24.72
CA THR A 74 47.15 2.58 24.31
C THR A 74 46.83 3.50 23.16
N GLY A 75 46.30 2.90 22.08
CA GLY A 75 45.65 3.58 20.98
C GLY A 75 44.11 3.55 21.14
N LYS A 76 43.45 4.63 20.74
CA LYS A 76 41.98 4.72 20.74
C LYS A 76 41.50 5.27 19.39
N THR A 77 40.45 4.70 18.83
CA THR A 77 39.76 5.26 17.64
C THR A 77 38.96 6.50 18.04
N LYS A 78 38.50 7.26 17.05
CA LYS A 78 37.37 8.19 17.27
C LYS A 78 36.11 7.40 17.65
N GLU A 79 35.14 8.10 18.18
CA GLU A 79 33.81 7.54 18.47
C GLU A 79 32.96 7.49 17.19
N TYR A 80 32.22 6.43 17.05
CA TYR A 80 31.27 6.19 15.96
C TYR A 80 29.90 6.03 16.55
N GLU A 81 28.87 6.42 15.79
CA GLU A 81 27.48 6.37 16.18
C GLU A 81 26.81 5.08 15.70
N VAL A 82 25.89 4.56 16.49
CA VAL A 82 24.94 3.50 16.14
C VAL A 82 23.62 3.79 16.84
N VAL A 83 22.51 3.53 16.16
CA VAL A 83 21.16 3.71 16.68
C VAL A 83 20.52 2.34 16.90
N ILE A 84 19.91 2.15 18.05
CA ILE A 84 18.97 1.07 18.31
C ILE A 84 17.59 1.65 18.09
N ASP A 85 16.80 0.98 17.25
CA ASP A 85 15.41 1.31 16.95
C ASP A 85 14.63 0.00 16.80
N THR A 86 13.64 -0.20 17.66
CA THR A 86 12.74 -1.37 17.65
C THR A 86 11.30 -0.98 17.37
N VAL A 87 11.05 0.29 17.05
CA VAL A 87 9.71 0.83 16.76
C VAL A 87 9.37 0.63 15.31
N SER A 88 8.41 -0.23 15.04
CA SER A 88 7.92 -0.42 13.68
C SER A 88 7.18 0.81 13.15
N PRO A 89 7.30 1.13 11.85
CA PRO A 89 6.47 2.12 11.21
C PRO A 89 4.98 1.79 11.37
N GLU A 90 4.15 2.79 11.61
CA GLU A 90 2.71 2.62 11.78
C GLU A 90 1.94 3.33 10.68
N VAL A 91 0.93 2.65 10.12
CA VAL A 91 -0.02 3.22 9.17
C VAL A 91 -1.45 2.89 9.56
N ASP A 92 -2.31 3.91 9.47
CA ASP A 92 -3.77 3.78 9.57
C ASP A 92 -4.37 3.87 8.17
N LEU A 93 -5.08 2.82 7.76
CA LEU A 93 -5.73 2.69 6.46
C LEU A 93 -7.24 2.54 6.66
N ILE A 94 -7.98 3.62 6.35
CA ILE A 94 -9.44 3.66 6.55
C ILE A 94 -10.13 2.79 5.51
N GLN A 95 -10.86 1.77 5.98
CA GLN A 95 -11.65 0.89 5.11
C GLN A 95 -12.84 1.65 4.52
N PRO A 96 -12.97 1.77 3.19
CA PRO A 96 -14.13 2.42 2.59
C PRO A 96 -15.36 1.52 2.66
N THR A 97 -16.53 2.13 2.82
CA THR A 97 -17.83 1.43 2.81
C THR A 97 -18.26 1.00 1.40
N ASP A 98 -17.93 1.81 0.39
CA ASP A 98 -18.18 1.51 -1.02
C ASP A 98 -16.84 1.27 -1.71
N LYS A 99 -16.69 0.09 -2.30
CA LYS A 99 -15.45 -0.35 -2.95
C LYS A 99 -15.60 -0.51 -4.46
N ILE A 100 -16.69 0.04 -5.04
CA ILE A 100 -16.98 -0.06 -6.46
C ILE A 100 -16.82 1.32 -7.09
N PHE A 101 -16.04 1.40 -8.16
CA PHE A 101 -15.87 2.59 -8.97
C PHE A 101 -15.67 2.23 -10.45
N GLY A 102 -15.76 3.21 -11.34
CA GLY A 102 -15.60 2.99 -12.77
C GLY A 102 -15.52 4.31 -13.52
N GLU A 103 -16.16 4.40 -14.68
CA GLU A 103 -16.31 5.66 -15.40
C GLU A 103 -17.49 6.51 -14.88
N GLY A 104 -17.52 7.79 -15.22
CA GLY A 104 -18.60 8.71 -14.86
C GLY A 104 -18.44 9.33 -13.47
N ALA A 105 -19.52 9.44 -12.72
CA ALA A 105 -19.55 10.14 -11.44
C ALA A 105 -18.67 9.51 -10.35
N LYS A 106 -18.40 8.20 -10.44
CA LYS A 106 -17.51 7.45 -9.55
C LYS A 106 -16.24 7.02 -10.27
N SER A 107 -15.58 7.92 -10.96
CA SER A 107 -14.37 7.63 -11.76
C SER A 107 -13.10 7.49 -10.95
N GLN A 108 -13.14 7.70 -9.64
CA GLN A 108 -11.98 7.64 -8.77
C GLN A 108 -12.30 6.93 -7.45
N PHE A 109 -11.38 6.08 -7.04
CA PHE A 109 -11.39 5.42 -5.75
C PHE A 109 -10.46 6.14 -4.79
N ARG A 110 -11.01 6.63 -3.68
CA ARG A 110 -10.25 7.40 -2.70
C ARG A 110 -9.63 6.51 -1.64
N ILE A 111 -8.32 6.52 -1.55
CA ILE A 111 -7.54 5.91 -0.46
C ILE A 111 -7.33 6.96 0.62
N LYS A 112 -7.87 6.70 1.82
CA LYS A 112 -7.65 7.52 3.00
C LYS A 112 -6.69 6.80 3.92
N GLN A 113 -5.52 7.40 4.13
CA GLN A 113 -4.45 6.84 4.94
C GLN A 113 -3.70 7.95 5.66
N SER A 114 -3.07 7.58 6.77
CA SER A 114 -2.13 8.39 7.55
C SER A 114 -1.15 7.46 8.27
N GLY A 115 -0.01 7.94 8.69
CA GLY A 115 0.99 7.10 9.34
C GLY A 115 2.18 7.89 9.85
N SER A 116 3.16 7.19 10.39
CA SER A 116 4.44 7.77 10.80
C SER A 116 5.22 8.32 9.60
N LYS A 117 6.15 9.23 9.90
CA LYS A 117 7.07 9.74 8.88
C LYS A 117 8.23 8.77 8.73
N GLU A 118 8.33 8.13 7.56
CA GLU A 118 9.37 7.17 7.23
C GLU A 118 10.21 7.60 6.04
N ASP A 119 11.34 6.96 5.85
CA ASP A 119 12.21 7.16 4.69
C ASP A 119 11.47 6.82 3.39
N LEU A 120 10.68 5.74 3.40
CA LEU A 120 9.93 5.30 2.23
C LEU A 120 8.70 4.48 2.64
N TRP A 121 7.52 4.98 2.30
CA TRP A 121 6.29 4.21 2.21
C TRP A 121 6.07 3.75 0.77
N THR A 122 5.61 2.53 0.60
CA THR A 122 5.22 1.96 -0.69
C THR A 122 3.78 1.49 -0.62
N GLY A 123 2.92 2.11 -1.43
CA GLY A 123 1.53 1.71 -1.63
C GLY A 123 1.38 1.02 -2.98
N THR A 124 0.80 -0.18 -3.00
CA THR A 124 0.77 -1.05 -4.18
C THR A 124 -0.64 -1.53 -4.47
N PHE A 125 -1.12 -1.29 -5.69
CA PHE A 125 -2.32 -1.95 -6.19
C PHE A 125 -1.95 -3.26 -6.87
N ARG A 126 -2.72 -4.31 -6.55
CA ARG A 126 -2.58 -5.64 -7.16
C ARG A 126 -3.87 -6.08 -7.82
N SER A 127 -3.75 -6.79 -8.93
CA SER A 127 -4.85 -7.51 -9.58
C SER A 127 -5.28 -8.72 -8.74
N ALA A 128 -6.38 -9.34 -9.11
CA ALA A 128 -6.87 -10.58 -8.48
C ALA A 128 -5.86 -11.74 -8.53
N ASN A 129 -4.92 -11.71 -9.48
CA ASN A 129 -3.85 -12.70 -9.62
C ASN A 129 -2.60 -12.36 -8.79
N GLY A 130 -2.64 -11.26 -8.00
CA GLY A 130 -1.51 -10.79 -7.20
C GLY A 130 -0.46 -9.96 -7.96
N GLU A 131 -0.66 -9.72 -9.26
CA GLU A 131 0.24 -8.90 -10.08
C GLU A 131 0.17 -7.44 -9.67
N VAL A 132 1.31 -6.79 -9.50
CA VAL A 132 1.42 -5.35 -9.23
C VAL A 132 1.02 -4.58 -10.48
N VAL A 133 0.01 -3.72 -10.35
CA VAL A 133 -0.51 -2.91 -11.46
C VAL A 133 -0.21 -1.42 -11.30
N LYS A 134 -0.07 -0.94 -10.06
CA LYS A 134 0.23 0.45 -9.76
C LYS A 134 1.01 0.59 -8.45
N THR A 135 2.02 1.46 -8.44
CA THR A 135 2.82 1.75 -7.25
C THR A 135 2.81 3.25 -6.94
N TYR A 136 2.63 3.58 -5.67
CA TYR A 136 2.78 4.91 -5.11
C TYR A 136 3.88 4.90 -4.05
N THR A 137 4.64 5.98 -3.96
CA THR A 137 5.70 6.11 -2.96
C THR A 137 5.62 7.46 -2.26
N TRP A 138 5.91 7.46 -0.96
CA TRP A 138 6.06 8.67 -0.15
C TRP A 138 7.42 8.59 0.52
N LYS A 139 8.31 9.49 0.11
CA LYS A 139 9.69 9.50 0.54
C LYS A 139 9.92 10.60 1.57
N ASP A 140 10.61 10.27 2.67
CA ASP A 140 10.91 11.17 3.80
C ASP A 140 9.66 11.88 4.34
N SER A 141 8.49 11.20 4.31
CA SER A 141 7.19 11.79 4.62
C SER A 141 6.19 10.76 5.15
N GLU A 142 5.08 11.26 5.69
CA GLU A 142 3.89 10.47 6.00
C GLU A 142 3.17 10.04 4.71
N PRO A 143 2.48 8.87 4.69
CA PRO A 143 1.72 8.44 3.53
C PRO A 143 0.45 9.29 3.36
N ALA A 144 0.35 10.00 2.24
CA ALA A 144 -0.75 10.91 1.99
C ALA A 144 -2.00 10.21 1.43
N THR A 145 -3.19 10.75 1.78
CA THR A 145 -4.46 10.42 1.11
C THR A 145 -4.40 10.77 -0.38
N PHE A 146 -4.91 9.89 -1.25
CA PHE A 146 -4.92 10.12 -2.70
C PHE A 146 -6.13 9.46 -3.38
N ASN A 147 -6.30 9.73 -4.67
CA ASN A 147 -7.33 9.11 -5.50
C ASN A 147 -6.67 8.25 -6.60
N TRP A 148 -7.25 7.08 -6.85
CA TRP A 148 -6.85 6.18 -7.93
C TRP A 148 -7.97 6.06 -8.96
N GLY A 149 -7.63 6.25 -10.25
CA GLY A 149 -8.57 6.21 -11.37
C GLY A 149 -8.60 4.87 -12.13
N GLY A 150 -8.10 3.78 -11.55
CA GLY A 150 -8.05 2.47 -12.23
C GLY A 150 -7.00 2.40 -13.33
N THR A 151 -5.89 3.14 -13.21
CA THR A 151 -4.79 3.13 -14.18
C THR A 151 -3.55 2.44 -13.63
N ASN A 152 -2.73 1.87 -14.52
CA ASN A 152 -1.43 1.32 -14.20
C ASN A 152 -0.35 2.41 -14.05
N ASP A 153 0.92 2.02 -13.85
CA ASP A 153 2.04 2.96 -13.70
C ASP A 153 2.33 3.76 -14.96
N GLU A 154 2.00 3.22 -16.12
CA GLU A 154 2.14 3.88 -17.43
C GLU A 154 1.00 4.85 -17.75
N GLY A 155 -0.05 4.89 -16.90
CA GLY A 155 -1.25 5.70 -17.10
C GLY A 155 -2.33 5.04 -17.97
N ASN A 156 -2.12 3.79 -18.40
CA ASN A 156 -3.10 3.04 -19.15
C ASN A 156 -4.25 2.57 -18.27
N GLN A 157 -5.47 2.60 -18.79
CA GLN A 157 -6.65 2.10 -18.10
C GLN A 157 -6.56 0.59 -17.92
N LEU A 158 -6.81 0.13 -16.70
CA LEU A 158 -6.84 -1.30 -16.37
C LEU A 158 -8.16 -1.94 -16.82
N PRO A 159 -8.19 -3.25 -17.04
CA PRO A 159 -9.42 -3.98 -17.32
C PRO A 159 -10.37 -3.97 -16.12
N ASP A 160 -11.66 -4.16 -16.38
CA ASP A 160 -12.66 -4.40 -15.35
C ASP A 160 -12.25 -5.61 -14.51
N GLY A 161 -12.33 -5.47 -13.19
CA GLY A 161 -11.87 -6.53 -12.30
C GLY A 161 -11.82 -6.16 -10.83
N VAL A 162 -11.33 -7.11 -10.04
CA VAL A 162 -11.12 -6.96 -8.60
C VAL A 162 -9.66 -6.68 -8.32
N TYR A 163 -9.42 -5.67 -7.49
CA TYR A 163 -8.10 -5.21 -7.11
C TYR A 163 -7.98 -5.16 -5.59
N SER A 164 -6.76 -5.08 -5.11
CA SER A 164 -6.45 -4.78 -3.73
C SER A 164 -5.43 -3.64 -3.66
N TYR A 165 -5.43 -2.92 -2.56
CA TYR A 165 -4.42 -1.93 -2.23
C TYR A 165 -3.76 -2.32 -0.92
N GLU A 166 -2.46 -2.29 -0.89
CA GLU A 166 -1.62 -2.61 0.27
C GLU A 166 -0.61 -1.47 0.45
N ILE A 167 -0.32 -1.09 1.69
CA ILE A 167 0.73 -0.12 1.99
C ILE A 167 1.68 -0.68 3.05
N THR A 168 2.98 -0.54 2.81
CA THR A 168 4.04 -1.04 3.69
C THR A 168 5.21 -0.05 3.77
N ALA A 169 5.93 -0.11 4.88
CA ALA A 169 7.24 0.51 5.04
C ALA A 169 8.19 -0.43 5.76
N THR A 170 9.47 -0.21 5.54
CA THR A 170 10.55 -0.77 6.34
C THR A 170 11.47 0.39 6.70
N ASP A 171 11.73 0.58 7.99
CA ASP A 171 12.63 1.62 8.46
C ASP A 171 14.11 1.25 8.27
N ARG A 172 15.03 2.13 8.70
CA ARG A 172 16.49 1.90 8.60
C ARG A 172 17.00 0.78 9.51
N ALA A 173 16.27 0.47 10.58
CA ALA A 173 16.62 -0.60 11.49
C ALA A 173 16.12 -1.97 11.00
N GLY A 174 15.27 -1.99 9.97
CA GLY A 174 14.67 -3.19 9.40
C GLY A 174 13.34 -3.58 10.02
N ASN A 175 12.73 -2.70 10.85
CA ASN A 175 11.40 -2.94 11.36
C ASN A 175 10.38 -2.76 10.25
N ILE A 176 9.41 -3.69 10.16
CA ILE A 176 8.38 -3.71 9.13
C ILE A 176 7.10 -3.13 9.71
N SER A 177 6.40 -2.33 8.92
CA SER A 177 5.12 -1.73 9.31
C SER A 177 4.04 -2.80 9.61
N ASN A 178 2.99 -2.38 10.32
CA ASN A 178 1.77 -3.16 10.46
C ASN A 178 1.16 -3.45 9.08
N GLU A 179 0.41 -4.56 8.98
CA GLU A 179 -0.33 -4.91 7.77
C GLU A 179 -1.49 -3.93 7.56
N ALA A 180 -1.55 -3.30 6.39
CA ALA A 180 -2.61 -2.37 6.01
C ALA A 180 -3.05 -2.62 4.57
N VAL A 181 -4.23 -3.25 4.41
CA VAL A 181 -4.75 -3.72 3.12
C VAL A 181 -6.23 -3.32 2.96
N ILE A 182 -6.59 -2.85 1.77
CA ILE A 182 -7.98 -2.75 1.29
C ILE A 182 -8.18 -3.83 0.22
N SER A 183 -8.99 -4.83 0.51
CA SER A 183 -9.34 -5.89 -0.43
C SER A 183 -10.66 -5.63 -1.13
N ASN A 184 -10.89 -6.33 -2.25
CA ASN A 184 -12.14 -6.31 -3.00
C ASN A 184 -12.52 -4.93 -3.54
N ILE A 185 -11.55 -4.18 -4.06
CA ILE A 185 -11.79 -2.96 -4.81
C ILE A 185 -12.24 -3.38 -6.20
N ILE A 186 -13.48 -3.05 -6.58
CA ILE A 186 -14.03 -3.41 -7.88
C ILE A 186 -13.95 -2.19 -8.81
N TYR A 187 -13.17 -2.34 -9.88
CA TYR A 187 -13.17 -1.41 -10.99
C TYR A 187 -14.03 -1.95 -12.12
N SER A 188 -14.99 -1.14 -12.59
CA SER A 188 -15.81 -1.47 -13.74
C SER A 188 -16.14 -0.23 -14.56
N ALA A 189 -15.61 -0.19 -15.77
CA ALA A 189 -15.86 0.85 -16.77
C ALA A 189 -17.00 0.46 -17.72
N TYR A 190 -17.66 -0.66 -17.49
CA TYR A 190 -18.72 -1.15 -18.34
C TYR A 190 -19.88 -0.16 -18.45
N LYS A 191 -20.19 0.24 -19.68
CA LYS A 191 -21.34 1.07 -20.02
C LYS A 191 -22.45 0.17 -20.58
N PRO A 192 -23.65 0.16 -19.99
CA PRO A 192 -24.76 -0.58 -20.57
C PRO A 192 -25.03 -0.12 -22.01
N ALA A 193 -24.95 -1.04 -22.97
CA ALA A 193 -25.31 -0.79 -24.35
C ALA A 193 -26.84 -0.80 -24.52
N THR A 194 -27.48 0.35 -24.32
CA THR A 194 -28.90 0.49 -24.49
C THR A 194 -29.28 0.55 -25.96
N ASN A 195 -30.41 -0.04 -26.33
CA ASN A 195 -30.93 0.00 -27.69
C ASN A 195 -32.46 0.14 -27.69
N ILE A 196 -33.00 0.79 -28.72
CA ILE A 196 -34.44 0.89 -29.01
C ILE A 196 -34.68 0.55 -30.47
N ILE A 197 -35.57 -0.41 -30.71
CA ILE A 197 -36.00 -0.79 -32.04
C ILE A 197 -37.49 -0.44 -32.17
N VAL A 198 -37.84 0.29 -33.22
CA VAL A 198 -39.24 0.57 -33.53
C VAL A 198 -39.82 -0.60 -34.32
N GLU A 199 -40.83 -1.24 -33.79
CA GLU A 199 -41.52 -2.34 -34.44
C GLU A 199 -42.56 -1.78 -35.43
N GLY A 200 -42.43 -2.14 -36.71
CA GLY A 200 -43.35 -1.75 -37.75
C GLY A 200 -43.19 -0.32 -38.25
N THR A 201 -44.30 0.42 -38.33
CA THR A 201 -44.27 1.81 -38.86
C THR A 201 -43.93 2.83 -37.79
N ARG A 202 -43.22 3.88 -38.21
CA ARG A 202 -42.93 5.05 -37.36
C ARG A 202 -44.02 6.13 -37.41
N TYR A 203 -45.08 5.86 -38.19
CA TYR A 203 -46.21 6.77 -38.35
C TYR A 203 -47.42 6.21 -37.68
N PHE A 204 -48.04 6.97 -36.80
CA PHE A 204 -49.28 6.62 -36.16
C PHE A 204 -50.17 7.83 -35.95
N SER A 205 -51.43 7.63 -35.76
CA SER A 205 -52.41 8.67 -35.44
C SER A 205 -53.10 8.29 -34.12
N PRO A 206 -53.01 9.09 -33.06
CA PRO A 206 -53.69 8.83 -31.80
C PRO A 206 -55.21 8.93 -31.86
N LYS A 207 -55.76 9.27 -33.05
CA LYS A 207 -57.22 9.35 -33.26
C LYS A 207 -57.78 7.94 -33.42
N THR A 208 -58.92 7.68 -32.78
CA THR A 208 -59.57 6.38 -32.69
C THR A 208 -60.03 5.78 -34.03
N GLU A 209 -60.08 6.56 -35.08
CA GLU A 209 -60.49 6.08 -36.42
C GLU A 209 -59.30 5.56 -37.25
N SER A 210 -58.08 5.65 -36.74
CA SER A 210 -56.90 5.13 -37.42
C SER A 210 -56.70 3.66 -37.08
N SER A 211 -56.24 2.86 -38.07
CA SER A 211 -55.78 1.49 -37.82
C SER A 211 -54.41 1.44 -37.16
N LEU A 212 -53.70 2.55 -37.11
CA LEU A 212 -52.36 2.73 -36.52
C LEU A 212 -52.46 3.79 -35.43
N THR A 213 -52.87 3.40 -34.22
CA THR A 213 -53.12 4.32 -33.10
C THR A 213 -51.96 4.48 -32.17
N ASN A 214 -50.91 3.68 -32.32
CA ASN A 214 -49.72 3.68 -31.46
C ASN A 214 -48.49 3.22 -32.25
N VAL A 215 -47.32 3.42 -31.58
CA VAL A 215 -46.05 2.81 -32.03
C VAL A 215 -45.54 1.90 -30.93
N SER A 216 -45.07 0.72 -31.29
CA SER A 216 -44.45 -0.25 -30.39
C SER A 216 -42.93 -0.15 -30.52
N LEU A 217 -42.26 -0.15 -29.37
CA LEU A 217 -40.82 -0.12 -29.25
C LEU A 217 -40.35 -1.36 -28.51
N GLU A 218 -39.36 -2.05 -29.06
CA GLU A 218 -38.57 -3.00 -28.32
C GLU A 218 -37.43 -2.24 -27.66
N VAL A 219 -37.24 -2.39 -26.34
CA VAL A 219 -36.26 -1.67 -25.56
C VAL A 219 -35.28 -2.68 -24.93
N THR A 220 -34.01 -2.49 -25.14
CA THR A 220 -32.96 -3.27 -24.52
C THR A 220 -32.15 -2.40 -23.60
N ILE A 221 -32.20 -2.65 -22.28
CA ILE A 221 -31.35 -2.03 -21.27
C ILE A 221 -30.64 -3.18 -20.53
N PRO A 222 -29.39 -3.49 -20.85
CA PRO A 222 -28.69 -4.60 -20.23
C PRO A 222 -28.53 -4.36 -18.73
N VAL A 223 -28.87 -5.35 -17.93
CA VAL A 223 -28.60 -5.36 -16.50
C VAL A 223 -27.21 -5.96 -16.29
N PRO A 224 -26.30 -5.29 -15.57
CA PRO A 224 -24.99 -5.83 -15.25
C PRO A 224 -25.11 -7.16 -14.51
N GLN A 225 -24.16 -8.07 -14.74
CA GLN A 225 -24.13 -9.34 -14.02
C GLN A 225 -23.83 -9.12 -12.53
N GLU A 226 -24.53 -9.75 -11.63
CA GLU A 226 -24.33 -9.68 -10.17
C GLU A 226 -22.92 -10.07 -9.75
N SER A 227 -22.26 -10.98 -10.49
CA SER A 227 -20.89 -11.42 -10.25
C SER A 227 -19.84 -10.29 -10.33
N THR A 228 -20.16 -9.18 -10.99
CA THR A 228 -19.28 -8.00 -11.09
C THR A 228 -19.48 -7.01 -9.94
N GLY A 229 -20.46 -7.24 -9.05
CA GLY A 229 -20.86 -6.29 -8.01
C GLY A 229 -21.54 -5.03 -8.53
N ASN A 230 -21.66 -4.88 -9.85
CA ASN A 230 -22.40 -3.81 -10.49
C ASN A 230 -23.90 -4.11 -10.51
N LYS A 231 -24.71 -3.08 -10.35
CA LYS A 231 -26.15 -3.18 -10.51
C LYS A 231 -26.69 -1.96 -11.26
N LEU A 232 -27.77 -2.16 -11.99
CA LEU A 232 -28.51 -1.04 -12.56
C LEU A 232 -29.16 -0.26 -11.41
N VAL A 233 -28.83 1.03 -11.30
CA VAL A 233 -29.31 1.90 -10.21
C VAL A 233 -30.52 2.70 -10.66
N GLU A 234 -30.54 3.07 -11.94
CA GLU A 234 -31.60 3.88 -12.55
C GLU A 234 -31.74 3.52 -14.02
N TRP A 235 -32.98 3.50 -14.50
CA TRP A 235 -33.30 3.46 -15.92
C TRP A 235 -34.45 4.40 -16.24
N ASN A 236 -34.41 4.99 -17.43
CA ASN A 236 -35.51 5.78 -17.96
C ASN A 236 -35.56 5.71 -19.49
N VAL A 237 -36.74 5.78 -20.02
CA VAL A 237 -37.02 5.92 -21.47
C VAL A 237 -37.92 7.14 -21.63
N ASN A 238 -37.46 8.14 -22.37
CA ASN A 238 -38.14 9.40 -22.54
C ASN A 238 -38.55 9.59 -24.02
N PHE A 239 -39.81 9.91 -24.25
CA PHE A 239 -40.26 10.49 -25.50
C PHE A 239 -40.12 12.00 -25.40
N VAL A 240 -39.50 12.58 -26.39
CA VAL A 240 -39.25 14.04 -26.42
C VAL A 240 -39.82 14.64 -27.69
N ASP A 241 -40.31 15.89 -27.59
CA ASP A 241 -40.77 16.64 -28.76
C ASP A 241 -39.56 17.24 -29.53
N SER A 242 -39.85 17.94 -30.62
CA SER A 242 -38.81 18.58 -31.45
C SER A 242 -38.04 19.72 -30.76
N LYS A 243 -38.48 20.11 -29.57
CA LYS A 243 -37.82 21.12 -28.71
C LYS A 243 -37.08 20.47 -27.54
N ASN A 244 -36.96 19.13 -27.53
CA ASN A 244 -36.38 18.32 -26.42
C ASN A 244 -37.17 18.36 -25.10
N ASN A 245 -38.47 18.73 -25.12
CA ASN A 245 -39.30 18.62 -23.94
C ASN A 245 -39.75 17.16 -23.78
N VAL A 246 -39.66 16.61 -22.57
CA VAL A 246 -40.18 15.26 -22.30
C VAL A 246 -41.69 15.27 -22.29
N VAL A 247 -42.31 14.54 -23.20
CA VAL A 247 -43.79 14.38 -23.33
C VAL A 247 -44.32 13.15 -22.63
N LYS A 248 -43.50 12.10 -22.56
CA LYS A 248 -43.83 10.84 -21.84
C LYS A 248 -42.55 10.23 -21.26
N SER A 249 -42.65 9.66 -20.09
CA SER A 249 -41.49 9.02 -19.43
C SER A 249 -41.92 7.68 -18.84
N TYR A 250 -41.06 6.68 -19.05
CA TYR A 250 -41.08 5.38 -18.39
C TYR A 250 -39.78 5.26 -17.58
N ASN A 251 -39.91 4.89 -16.32
CA ASN A 251 -38.74 4.83 -15.44
C ASN A 251 -39.01 3.86 -14.27
N GLN A 252 -37.96 3.65 -13.46
CA GLN A 252 -38.01 2.74 -12.31
C GLN A 252 -39.13 3.10 -11.31
N GLU A 253 -39.35 4.37 -11.01
CA GLU A 253 -40.35 4.81 -10.03
C GLU A 253 -41.78 4.47 -10.46
N LYS A 254 -42.06 4.58 -11.76
CA LYS A 254 -43.42 4.37 -12.34
C LYS A 254 -43.69 2.93 -12.80
N ASN A 255 -42.64 2.22 -13.22
CA ASN A 255 -42.75 0.97 -13.98
C ASN A 255 -42.05 -0.21 -13.30
N GLY A 256 -41.41 -0.01 -12.12
CA GLY A 256 -40.73 -1.04 -11.36
C GLY A 256 -39.23 -1.13 -11.61
N GLU A 257 -38.55 -1.91 -10.78
CA GLU A 257 -37.07 -1.98 -10.74
C GLU A 257 -36.43 -2.49 -12.02
N ASN A 258 -37.12 -3.43 -12.72
CA ASN A 258 -36.62 -3.99 -13.96
C ASN A 258 -37.01 -3.12 -15.17
N PRO A 259 -36.07 -2.89 -16.11
CA PRO A 259 -36.38 -2.22 -17.37
C PRO A 259 -37.46 -2.93 -18.15
N LEU A 260 -38.33 -2.16 -18.79
CA LEU A 260 -39.35 -2.71 -19.71
C LEU A 260 -38.66 -3.17 -20.99
N SER A 261 -39.02 -4.37 -21.47
CA SER A 261 -38.52 -4.90 -22.74
C SER A 261 -39.37 -4.39 -23.95
N SER A 262 -40.59 -3.92 -23.70
CA SER A 262 -41.46 -3.37 -24.72
C SER A 262 -42.25 -2.17 -24.18
N ILE A 263 -42.43 -1.17 -25.00
CA ILE A 263 -43.18 0.06 -24.69
C ILE A 263 -44.10 0.37 -25.86
N VAL A 264 -45.37 0.62 -25.53
CA VAL A 264 -46.34 1.12 -26.49
C VAL A 264 -46.58 2.61 -26.23
N PHE A 265 -46.33 3.42 -27.24
CA PHE A 265 -46.56 4.87 -27.20
C PHE A 265 -47.77 5.23 -28.06
N ASP A 266 -48.75 5.86 -27.44
CA ASP A 266 -50.06 6.18 -27.98
C ASP A 266 -50.28 7.67 -28.22
N GLY A 267 -49.24 8.50 -27.93
CA GLY A 267 -49.27 9.94 -28.13
C GLY A 267 -49.59 10.77 -26.90
#